data_9a6af8641f0c6ed12be6b3de4f541174
#
_entry.id   9a6af8641f0c6ed12be6b3de4f541174
#
_cell.length_a   1.000
_cell.length_b   1.000
_cell.length_c   1.000
_cell.angle_alpha   90.00
_cell.angle_beta   90.00
_cell.angle_gamma   90.00
#
_symmetry.space_group_name_H-M   'P 1'
#
loop_
_entity.id
_entity.type
_entity.pdbx_description
1 polymer ?
#
loop_
_entity_poly.entity_id
_entity_poly.type
_entity_poly.pdbx_seq_one_letter_code
_entity_poly.pdbx_strand_id
1 'polypeptide(L)'
;MKWLVESVINHLNTVLPSNIVYAPIKANVLDVGTNNEPRKSIALRIIPAAPGQQYFEGETIRKQFQILVKSPNGLEAMSSIEAIADELHNLHMHSFHSIDDSYNLITLEKYVEPNWVDKTEANEQIYTALFSVELEIGGN
;
A
#
# COMPACT_ATOMS: atom_id res chain seq x y z
N MET A 1 -6.85 12.10 3.62
CA MET A 1 -5.91 11.09 3.12
C MET A 1 -6.34 10.40 1.83
N LYS A 2 -7.48 10.82 1.31
CA LYS A 2 -7.94 10.29 0.03
C LYS A 2 -6.91 10.46 -1.08
N TRP A 3 -6.28 11.62 -1.15
CA TRP A 3 -5.24 11.89 -2.14
C TRP A 3 -4.09 10.85 -2.06
N LEU A 4 -3.61 10.56 -0.85
CA LEU A 4 -2.51 9.62 -0.68
C LEU A 4 -2.90 8.21 -1.14
N VAL A 5 -4.08 7.74 -0.71
CA VAL A 5 -4.58 6.42 -1.10
C VAL A 5 -4.69 6.31 -2.62
N GLU A 6 -5.32 7.29 -3.24
CA GLU A 6 -5.50 7.28 -4.69
C GLU A 6 -4.18 7.37 -5.44
N SER A 7 -3.24 8.17 -4.95
CA SER A 7 -1.94 8.31 -5.59
C SER A 7 -1.10 7.04 -5.50
N VAL A 8 -1.10 6.37 -4.36
CA VAL A 8 -0.38 5.09 -4.22
C VAL A 8 -0.99 4.05 -5.15
N ILE A 9 -2.31 3.95 -5.20
CA ILE A 9 -3.00 3.01 -6.09
C ILE A 9 -2.66 3.32 -7.54
N ASN A 10 -2.73 4.59 -7.93
CA ASN A 10 -2.39 5.01 -9.30
C ASN A 10 -0.95 4.67 -9.66
N HIS A 11 -0.03 4.93 -8.76
CA HIS A 11 1.39 4.63 -8.98
C HIS A 11 1.60 3.13 -9.20
N LEU A 12 1.06 2.30 -8.34
CA LEU A 12 1.23 0.85 -8.45
C LEU A 12 0.59 0.30 -9.72
N ASN A 13 -0.60 0.79 -10.09
CA ASN A 13 -1.26 0.37 -11.31
C ASN A 13 -0.50 0.82 -12.57
N THR A 14 0.23 1.91 -12.48
CA THR A 14 0.99 2.45 -13.62
C THR A 14 2.30 1.69 -13.84
N VAL A 15 3.02 1.35 -12.76
CA VAL A 15 4.38 0.83 -12.89
C VAL A 15 4.49 -0.68 -12.76
N LEU A 16 3.54 -1.35 -12.11
CA LEU A 16 3.63 -2.80 -11.90
C LEU A 16 2.73 -3.57 -12.86
N PRO A 17 3.17 -4.75 -13.31
CA PRO A 17 2.36 -5.57 -14.23
C PRO A 17 1.18 -6.23 -13.52
N SER A 18 0.22 -6.70 -14.33
CA SER A 18 -1.02 -7.29 -13.81
C SER A 18 -0.82 -8.63 -13.10
N ASN A 19 0.31 -9.29 -13.29
CA ASN A 19 0.61 -10.51 -12.53
C ASN A 19 1.11 -10.21 -11.11
N ILE A 20 1.48 -8.96 -10.84
CA ILE A 20 1.86 -8.48 -9.50
C ILE A 20 0.66 -7.81 -8.85
N VAL A 21 0.06 -6.80 -9.52
CA VAL A 21 -1.20 -6.20 -9.06
C VAL A 21 -2.33 -7.02 -9.66
N TYR A 22 -2.54 -8.21 -9.12
CA TYR A 22 -3.42 -9.24 -9.70
C TYR A 22 -4.90 -9.03 -9.38
N ALA A 23 -5.23 -8.00 -8.63
CA ALA A 23 -6.61 -7.65 -8.28
C ALA A 23 -6.70 -6.14 -8.09
N PRO A 24 -7.91 -5.55 -8.23
CA PRO A 24 -8.06 -4.12 -7.94
C PRO A 24 -7.63 -3.80 -6.50
N ILE A 25 -6.85 -2.75 -6.34
CA ILE A 25 -6.42 -2.31 -5.00
C ILE A 25 -7.57 -1.52 -4.39
N LYS A 26 -8.10 -2.00 -3.28
CA LYS A 26 -9.23 -1.40 -2.60
C LYS A 26 -8.81 -0.73 -1.32
N ALA A 27 -9.55 0.30 -0.93
CA ALA A 27 -9.29 0.99 0.32
C ALA A 27 -9.87 0.18 1.48
N ASN A 28 -9.02 -0.09 2.49
CA ASN A 28 -9.35 -0.59 3.82
C ASN A 28 -9.69 -2.06 3.96
N VAL A 29 -10.37 -2.69 3.00
CA VAL A 29 -10.94 -4.02 3.21
C VAL A 29 -10.57 -4.98 2.09
N LEU A 30 -10.11 -6.19 2.45
CA LEU A 30 -9.92 -7.28 1.51
C LEU A 30 -11.26 -7.91 1.18
N ASP A 31 -11.42 -8.37 -0.07
CA ASP A 31 -12.60 -9.14 -0.46
C ASP A 31 -12.59 -10.49 0.27
N VAL A 32 -13.78 -11.00 0.53
CA VAL A 32 -13.95 -12.27 1.23
C VAL A 32 -14.31 -13.36 0.21
N GLY A 33 -13.52 -14.43 0.21
CA GLY A 33 -13.81 -15.61 -0.59
C GLY A 33 -14.51 -16.68 0.22
N THR A 34 -14.87 -17.78 -0.46
CA THR A 34 -15.45 -18.97 0.16
C THR A 34 -14.55 -20.17 -0.13
N ASN A 35 -14.81 -21.30 0.54
CA ASN A 35 -14.03 -22.51 0.30
C ASN A 35 -14.10 -22.99 -1.15
N ASN A 36 -15.22 -22.75 -1.82
CA ASN A 36 -15.40 -23.14 -3.21
C ASN A 36 -14.95 -22.06 -4.19
N GLU A 37 -14.89 -20.81 -3.74
CA GLU A 37 -14.50 -19.67 -4.56
C GLU A 37 -13.59 -18.75 -3.78
N PRO A 38 -12.32 -19.14 -3.58
CA PRO A 38 -11.36 -18.25 -2.96
C PRO A 38 -11.11 -17.03 -3.85
N ARG A 39 -10.87 -15.88 -3.23
CA ARG A 39 -10.68 -14.64 -3.96
C ARG A 39 -9.32 -14.05 -3.75
N LYS A 40 -8.72 -13.57 -4.84
CA LYS A 40 -7.53 -12.73 -4.77
C LYS A 40 -7.99 -11.32 -4.45
N SER A 41 -7.25 -10.64 -3.61
CA SER A 41 -7.59 -9.28 -3.22
C SER A 41 -6.36 -8.52 -2.76
N ILE A 42 -6.37 -7.20 -2.96
CA ILE A 42 -5.32 -6.30 -2.47
C ILE A 42 -6.01 -5.12 -1.82
N ALA A 43 -5.54 -4.73 -0.64
CA ALA A 43 -6.10 -3.59 0.08
C ALA A 43 -4.98 -2.67 0.57
N LEU A 44 -5.30 -1.38 0.59
CA LEU A 44 -4.44 -0.35 1.17
C LEU A 44 -5.24 0.35 2.26
N ARG A 45 -4.67 0.44 3.46
CA ARG A 45 -5.34 1.11 4.57
C ARG A 45 -4.39 2.07 5.27
N ILE A 46 -4.92 3.24 5.61
CA ILE A 46 -4.17 4.20 6.39
C ILE A 46 -4.11 3.70 7.84
N ILE A 47 -2.94 3.76 8.43
CA ILE A 47 -2.72 3.35 9.82
C ILE A 47 -2.68 4.61 10.67
N PRO A 48 -3.45 4.67 11.77
CA PRO A 48 -3.33 5.79 12.69
C PRO A 48 -1.92 5.84 13.28
N ALA A 49 -1.31 7.03 13.26
CA ALA A 49 -0.02 7.21 13.88
C ALA A 49 -0.18 7.21 15.40
N ALA A 50 0.82 6.67 16.10
CA ALA A 50 0.82 6.71 17.56
C ALA A 50 0.93 8.16 18.04
N PRO A 51 0.38 8.49 19.23
CA PRO A 51 0.53 9.83 19.78
C PRO A 51 2.01 10.22 19.85
N GLY A 52 2.33 11.41 19.37
CA GLY A 52 3.69 11.91 19.32
C GLY A 52 4.45 11.55 18.07
N GLN A 53 3.92 10.65 17.25
CA GLN A 53 4.53 10.29 15.96
C GLN A 53 3.91 11.04 14.80
N GLN A 54 2.71 11.54 15.00
CA GLN A 54 2.03 12.31 13.99
C GLN A 54 2.23 13.79 14.33
N TYR A 55 3.13 14.42 13.65
CA TYR A 55 3.42 15.82 13.91
C TYR A 55 3.41 16.60 12.61
N PHE A 56 3.22 17.90 12.77
CA PHE A 56 3.20 18.84 11.68
C PHE A 56 4.37 19.78 11.85
N GLU A 57 5.25 19.80 10.90
CA GLU A 57 6.44 20.63 10.96
C GLU A 57 6.51 21.50 9.72
N GLY A 58 6.12 22.77 9.87
CA GLY A 58 5.97 23.67 8.74
C GLY A 58 4.89 23.15 7.80
N GLU A 59 5.25 22.86 6.57
CA GLU A 59 4.33 22.35 5.55
C GLU A 59 4.47 20.85 5.33
N THR A 60 5.16 20.16 6.21
CA THR A 60 5.44 18.75 6.07
C THR A 60 4.58 17.93 7.02
N ILE A 61 4.05 16.82 6.53
CA ILE A 61 3.22 15.92 7.32
C ILE A 61 3.69 14.49 7.08
N ARG A 62 3.66 13.68 8.14
CA ARG A 62 4.03 12.28 8.06
C ARG A 62 2.83 11.39 8.29
N LYS A 63 2.66 10.37 7.43
CA LYS A 63 1.57 9.41 7.51
C LYS A 63 2.11 8.00 7.35
N GLN A 64 1.31 7.02 7.76
CA GLN A 64 1.65 5.61 7.62
C GLN A 64 0.51 4.87 6.97
N PHE A 65 0.83 3.83 6.20
CA PHE A 65 -0.20 2.99 5.60
C PHE A 65 0.30 1.54 5.49
N GLN A 66 -0.67 0.66 5.31
CA GLN A 66 -0.44 -0.77 5.21
C GLN A 66 -0.98 -1.27 3.88
N ILE A 67 -0.24 -2.19 3.26
CA ILE A 67 -0.75 -2.92 2.10
C ILE A 67 -0.90 -4.37 2.50
N LEU A 68 -2.06 -4.95 2.17
CA LEU A 68 -2.37 -6.35 2.39
C LEU A 68 -2.64 -6.99 1.04
N VAL A 69 -2.08 -8.17 0.81
CA VAL A 69 -2.34 -8.95 -0.38
C VAL A 69 -2.84 -10.32 0.03
N LYS A 70 -3.79 -10.86 -0.72
CA LYS A 70 -4.40 -12.15 -0.43
C LYS A 70 -4.51 -12.96 -1.72
N SER A 71 -4.12 -14.23 -1.67
CA SER A 71 -4.25 -15.15 -2.80
C SER A 71 -4.31 -16.58 -2.29
N PRO A 72 -5.09 -17.45 -2.94
CA PRO A 72 -5.02 -18.90 -2.64
C PRO A 72 -3.65 -19.49 -2.97
N ASN A 73 -2.88 -18.82 -3.83
CA ASN A 73 -1.48 -19.20 -4.12
C ASN A 73 -0.55 -18.36 -3.27
N GLY A 74 0.04 -18.98 -2.23
CA GLY A 74 0.91 -18.27 -1.29
C GLY A 74 2.14 -17.64 -1.94
N LEU A 75 2.74 -18.31 -2.95
CA LEU A 75 3.90 -17.74 -3.63
C LEU A 75 3.51 -16.53 -4.47
N GLU A 76 2.32 -16.53 -5.05
CA GLU A 76 1.83 -15.38 -5.79
C GLU A 76 1.64 -14.18 -4.84
N ALA A 77 1.05 -14.40 -3.67
CA ALA A 77 0.87 -13.34 -2.68
C ALA A 77 2.21 -12.81 -2.19
N MET A 78 3.16 -13.70 -1.90
CA MET A 78 4.50 -13.30 -1.48
C MET A 78 5.19 -12.47 -2.55
N SER A 79 5.17 -12.91 -3.80
CA SER A 79 5.80 -12.19 -4.91
C SER A 79 5.18 -10.82 -5.11
N SER A 80 3.85 -10.74 -4.97
CA SER A 80 3.12 -9.48 -5.11
C SER A 80 3.56 -8.47 -4.05
N ILE A 81 3.53 -8.86 -2.77
CA ILE A 81 3.85 -7.91 -1.71
C ILE A 81 5.31 -7.50 -1.73
N GLU A 82 6.22 -8.42 -2.10
CA GLU A 82 7.63 -8.09 -2.23
C GLU A 82 7.88 -7.07 -3.35
N ALA A 83 7.27 -7.28 -4.51
CA ALA A 83 7.41 -6.34 -5.62
C ALA A 83 6.78 -4.99 -5.31
N ILE A 84 5.62 -4.97 -4.66
CA ILE A 84 4.97 -3.73 -4.23
C ILE A 84 5.87 -2.98 -3.25
N ALA A 85 6.42 -3.68 -2.26
CA ALA A 85 7.27 -3.07 -1.26
C ALA A 85 8.55 -2.50 -1.87
N ASP A 86 9.16 -3.24 -2.80
CA ASP A 86 10.37 -2.76 -3.47
C ASP A 86 10.08 -1.52 -4.33
N GLU A 87 8.94 -1.50 -5.00
CA GLU A 87 8.56 -0.35 -5.82
C GLU A 87 8.31 0.89 -4.98
N LEU A 88 7.70 0.73 -3.81
CA LEU A 88 7.35 1.86 -2.96
C LEU A 88 8.52 2.35 -2.10
N HIS A 89 9.47 1.48 -1.81
CA HIS A 89 10.60 1.86 -0.96
C HIS A 89 11.53 2.85 -1.65
N ASN A 90 11.88 3.91 -0.96
CA ASN A 90 12.76 4.98 -1.45
C ASN A 90 12.20 5.78 -2.64
N LEU A 91 10.88 5.84 -2.76
CA LEU A 91 10.28 6.72 -3.75
C LEU A 91 10.49 8.18 -3.38
N HIS A 92 10.70 9.00 -4.40
CA HIS A 92 10.88 10.44 -4.29
C HIS A 92 9.88 11.16 -5.18
N MET A 93 9.72 12.46 -4.95
CA MET A 93 8.64 13.22 -5.59
C MET A 93 8.62 13.16 -7.12
N HIS A 94 9.77 13.06 -7.78
CA HIS A 94 9.81 13.04 -9.25
C HIS A 94 9.49 11.69 -9.87
N SER A 95 9.47 10.62 -9.08
CA SER A 95 9.16 9.29 -9.56
C SER A 95 7.78 8.80 -9.19
N PHE A 96 7.03 9.57 -8.40
CA PHE A 96 5.71 9.19 -7.90
C PHE A 96 4.61 9.67 -8.84
N HIS A 97 3.73 8.74 -9.23
CA HIS A 97 2.59 9.05 -10.10
C HIS A 97 1.40 9.53 -9.27
N SER A 98 1.45 10.79 -8.86
CA SER A 98 0.39 11.39 -8.04
C SER A 98 -0.86 11.71 -8.86
N ILE A 99 -1.98 11.91 -8.14
CA ILE A 99 -3.27 12.22 -8.75
C ILE A 99 -3.42 13.73 -9.00
N ASP A 100 -2.96 14.53 -8.05
CA ASP A 100 -3.05 16.00 -8.18
C ASP A 100 -1.87 16.66 -7.48
N ASP A 101 -1.89 17.99 -7.43
CA ASP A 101 -0.80 18.81 -6.90
C ASP A 101 -1.08 19.34 -5.49
N SER A 102 -2.11 18.85 -4.80
CA SER A 102 -2.42 19.30 -3.44
C SER A 102 -1.32 18.96 -2.46
N TYR A 103 -0.63 17.85 -2.71
CA TYR A 103 0.47 17.37 -1.89
C TYR A 103 1.61 16.96 -2.80
N ASN A 104 2.82 17.04 -2.27
CA ASN A 104 4.00 16.51 -2.95
C ASN A 104 4.63 15.44 -2.09
N LEU A 105 5.00 14.33 -2.70
CA LEU A 105 5.71 13.28 -2.00
C LEU A 105 7.16 13.72 -1.77
N ILE A 106 7.60 13.70 -0.53
CA ILE A 106 9.01 13.93 -0.20
C ILE A 106 9.75 12.60 -0.24
N THR A 107 9.29 11.64 0.56
CA THR A 107 9.86 10.29 0.54
C THR A 107 8.83 9.28 1.03
N LEU A 108 9.00 8.02 0.60
CA LEU A 108 8.19 6.91 1.02
C LEU A 108 9.11 5.75 1.32
N GLU A 109 8.95 5.15 2.50
CA GLU A 109 9.84 4.09 2.96
C GLU A 109 9.05 2.93 3.55
N LYS A 110 9.55 1.72 3.31
CA LYS A 110 9.07 0.52 3.97
C LYS A 110 9.70 0.46 5.36
N TYR A 111 8.88 0.34 6.41
CA TYR A 111 9.42 0.18 7.76
C TYR A 111 9.07 -1.16 8.39
N VAL A 112 8.15 -1.92 7.81
CA VAL A 112 7.94 -3.33 8.17
C VAL A 112 8.01 -4.15 6.89
N GLU A 113 8.93 -5.08 6.86
CA GLU A 113 9.18 -5.97 5.72
C GLU A 113 7.94 -6.78 5.37
N PRO A 114 7.78 -7.17 4.08
CA PRO A 114 6.74 -8.13 3.71
C PRO A 114 6.78 -9.36 4.61
N ASN A 115 5.62 -9.71 5.15
CA ASN A 115 5.52 -10.85 6.07
C ASN A 115 4.14 -11.49 5.97
N TRP A 116 4.10 -12.79 6.33
CA TRP A 116 2.87 -13.55 6.36
C TRP A 116 2.02 -13.16 7.56
N VAL A 117 0.70 -13.02 7.35
CA VAL A 117 -0.24 -12.62 8.40
C VAL A 117 -1.05 -13.81 8.86
N ASP A 118 -1.74 -14.47 7.92
CA ASP A 118 -2.70 -15.52 8.25
C ASP A 118 -3.13 -16.26 6.99
N LYS A 119 -3.86 -17.34 7.20
CA LYS A 119 -4.55 -18.08 6.15
C LYS A 119 -6.03 -18.10 6.50
N THR A 120 -6.89 -17.74 5.54
CA THR A 120 -8.33 -17.70 5.74
C THR A 120 -8.94 -19.09 5.69
N GLU A 121 -10.19 -19.22 6.13
CA GLU A 121 -10.93 -20.46 6.01
C GLU A 121 -11.16 -20.88 4.56
N ALA A 122 -11.13 -19.92 3.64
CA ALA A 122 -11.21 -20.18 2.20
C ALA A 122 -9.86 -20.59 1.60
N ASN A 123 -8.86 -20.84 2.45
CA ASN A 123 -7.52 -21.30 2.03
C ASN A 123 -6.77 -20.23 1.24
N GLU A 124 -6.93 -18.98 1.61
CA GLU A 124 -6.25 -17.84 1.01
C GLU A 124 -5.14 -17.35 1.95
N GLN A 125 -3.94 -17.14 1.41
CA GLN A 125 -2.79 -16.66 2.17
C GLN A 125 -2.76 -15.15 2.16
N ILE A 126 -2.54 -14.53 3.34
CA ILE A 126 -2.47 -13.07 3.48
C ILE A 126 -1.06 -12.67 3.88
N TYR A 127 -0.50 -11.71 3.13
CA TYR A 127 0.78 -11.07 3.42
C TYR A 127 0.58 -9.57 3.55
N THR A 128 1.49 -8.92 4.26
CA THR A 128 1.41 -7.47 4.48
C THR A 128 2.79 -6.84 4.52
N ALA A 129 2.82 -5.52 4.32
CA ALA A 129 3.98 -4.68 4.56
C ALA A 129 3.49 -3.32 5.02
N LEU A 130 4.30 -2.61 5.80
CA LEU A 130 3.94 -1.30 6.34
C LEU A 130 4.89 -0.23 5.82
N PHE A 131 4.33 0.95 5.55
CA PHE A 131 5.06 2.06 4.92
C PHE A 131 4.85 3.35 5.67
N SER A 132 5.87 4.19 5.65
CA SER A 132 5.83 5.55 6.17
C SER A 132 6.05 6.51 5.01
N VAL A 133 5.27 7.57 4.96
CA VAL A 133 5.34 8.55 3.88
C VAL A 133 5.45 9.94 4.46
N GLU A 134 6.29 10.77 3.86
CA GLU A 134 6.43 12.18 4.21
C GLU A 134 5.94 13.00 3.03
N LEU A 135 5.03 13.93 3.31
CA LEU A 135 4.34 14.73 2.31
C LEU A 135 4.52 16.21 2.61
N GLU A 136 4.63 17.00 1.55
CA GLU A 136 4.60 18.46 1.63
C GLU A 136 3.21 18.92 1.22
N ILE A 137 2.59 19.78 2.06
CA ILE A 137 1.24 20.27 1.84
C ILE A 137 1.28 21.60 1.08
N GLY A 138 0.24 21.86 0.27
CA GLY A 138 0.09 23.13 -0.40
C GLY A 138 1.05 23.31 -1.55
N GLY A 139 1.29 22.26 -2.29
CA GLY A 139 2.20 22.29 -3.43
C GLY A 139 1.86 23.39 -4.42
N ASN A 140 2.81 24.22 -4.67
CA ASN A 140 2.73 25.27 -5.69
C ASN A 140 3.81 25.08 -6.70
#